data_77de27c3a1f80d794cb75789122a1989
#
_entry.id   77de27c3a1f80d794cb75789122a1989
#
_cell.length_a   1.000
_cell.length_b   1.000
_cell.length_c   1.000
_cell.angle_alpha   90.00
_cell.angle_beta   90.00
_cell.angle_gamma   90.00
#
_symmetry.space_group_name_H-M   'P 1'
#
loop_
_entity.id
_entity.type
_entity.pdbx_description
1 polymer ?
#
loop_
_entity_poly.entity_id
_entity_poly.type
_entity_poly.pdbx_seq_one_letter_code
_entity_poly.pdbx_strand_id
1 'polypeptide(L)'
;MNRSRKADLQEKGLKYVQLLVFACIKVILNPNRDRKMDRSGKFAGENPFELARDWMDQAKELELNDANAIALATVDNTGLPNVRMVLLKEIESDAFVFYTNYESKKGRELIASGQAAFVIHWKSLRRQIRVRGSVEKAEGK
;
A
#
# COMPACT_ATOMS: atom_id res chain seq x y z
N MET A 1 -18.60 19.98 -9.25
CA MET A 1 -18.64 20.11 -10.72
C MET A 1 -20.05 20.44 -11.15
N ASN A 2 -20.21 21.55 -11.86
CA ASN A 2 -21.52 22.13 -12.15
C ASN A 2 -22.30 21.25 -13.15
N ARG A 3 -23.62 21.08 -12.94
CA ARG A 3 -24.49 20.23 -13.78
C ARG A 3 -24.42 20.60 -15.28
N SER A 4 -24.15 21.84 -15.61
CA SER A 4 -24.04 22.34 -16.98
C SER A 4 -22.82 21.79 -17.72
N ARG A 5 -21.68 21.59 -17.05
CA ARG A 5 -20.48 20.98 -17.66
C ARG A 5 -20.63 19.48 -17.94
N LYS A 6 -21.47 18.78 -17.16
CA LYS A 6 -21.75 17.36 -17.37
C LYS A 6 -22.56 17.12 -18.66
N ALA A 7 -23.52 17.99 -18.94
CA ALA A 7 -24.36 17.91 -20.13
C ALA A 7 -23.56 18.21 -21.42
N ASP A 8 -22.69 19.24 -21.37
CA ASP A 8 -21.88 19.66 -22.52
C ASP A 8 -20.83 18.61 -22.95
N LEU A 9 -20.34 17.80 -21.99
CA LEU A 9 -19.41 16.70 -22.28
C LEU A 9 -20.10 15.45 -22.83
N GLN A 10 -21.38 15.26 -22.53
CA GLN A 10 -22.17 14.14 -23.04
C GLN A 10 -22.60 14.36 -24.49
N GLU A 11 -22.88 15.59 -24.89
CA GLU A 11 -23.21 15.97 -26.27
C GLU A 11 -22.02 15.79 -27.25
N LYS A 12 -20.78 15.88 -26.73
CA LYS A 12 -19.56 15.76 -27.56
C LYS A 12 -19.07 14.32 -27.71
N GLY A 13 -19.84 13.32 -27.29
CA GLY A 13 -19.49 11.91 -27.43
C GLY A 13 -18.23 11.49 -26.67
N LEU A 14 -17.73 12.34 -25.79
CA LEU A 14 -16.63 12.04 -24.90
C LEU A 14 -17.15 11.14 -23.77
N LYS A 15 -16.93 9.83 -23.92
CA LYS A 15 -17.04 8.92 -22.77
C LYS A 15 -16.20 9.50 -21.64
N TYR A 16 -16.81 9.66 -20.46
CA TYR A 16 -16.10 9.97 -19.24
C TYR A 16 -15.05 8.88 -18.98
N VAL A 17 -13.89 9.06 -19.52
CA VAL A 17 -12.69 8.40 -18.99
C VAL A 17 -12.39 9.17 -17.72
N GLN A 18 -12.92 8.67 -16.60
CA GLN A 18 -12.44 9.09 -15.30
C GLN A 18 -10.96 8.69 -15.30
N LEU A 19 -10.08 9.66 -15.55
CA LEU A 19 -8.64 9.47 -15.46
C LEU A 19 -8.36 9.26 -13.96
N LEU A 20 -8.53 8.02 -13.53
CA LEU A 20 -8.05 7.57 -12.23
C LEU A 20 -6.52 7.62 -12.35
N VAL A 21 -5.94 8.71 -11.91
CA VAL A 21 -4.49 8.82 -11.76
C VAL A 21 -4.11 7.89 -10.63
N PHE A 22 -3.93 6.61 -10.95
CA PHE A 22 -3.37 5.64 -10.02
C PHE A 22 -1.91 5.97 -9.80
N ALA A 23 -1.59 6.27 -8.58
CA ALA A 23 -0.22 6.43 -8.17
C ALA A 23 0.37 5.11 -7.71
N CYS A 24 1.50 4.77 -8.22
CA CYS A 24 2.34 3.74 -7.64
C CYS A 24 3.01 4.30 -6.38
N ILE A 25 2.72 3.69 -5.24
CA ILE A 25 3.29 4.07 -3.94
C ILE A 25 4.18 2.94 -3.47
N LYS A 26 5.42 3.27 -3.13
CA LYS A 26 6.38 2.36 -2.51
C LYS A 26 6.54 2.69 -1.03
N VAL A 27 6.43 1.68 -0.18
CA VAL A 27 6.82 1.77 1.23
C VAL A 27 8.20 1.13 1.37
N ILE A 28 9.18 1.95 1.67
CA ILE A 28 10.59 1.55 1.79
C ILE A 28 10.92 1.38 3.27
N LEU A 29 11.50 0.24 3.61
CA LEU A 29 12.00 0.00 4.95
C LEU A 29 13.25 0.86 5.18
N ASN A 30 13.25 1.63 6.27
CA ASN A 30 14.42 2.41 6.64
C ASN A 30 15.37 1.54 7.52
N PRO A 31 16.47 1.01 6.96
CA PRO A 31 17.35 0.11 7.70
C PRO A 31 18.09 0.80 8.87
N ASN A 32 18.17 2.14 8.85
CA ASN A 32 18.85 2.90 9.90
C ASN A 32 17.99 3.17 11.14
N ARG A 33 16.66 3.12 11.01
CA ARG A 33 15.73 3.37 12.13
C ARG A 33 15.51 2.14 13.00
N ASP A 34 15.71 0.95 12.44
CA ASP A 34 15.41 -0.33 13.09
C ASP A 34 16.67 -1.08 13.57
N ARG A 35 17.83 -0.42 13.70
CA ARG A 35 19.11 -1.03 14.13
C ARG A 35 19.09 -1.67 15.53
N LYS A 36 18.02 -1.48 16.31
CA LYS A 36 17.85 -2.10 17.64
C LYS A 36 16.78 -3.20 17.67
N MET A 37 16.33 -3.69 16.51
CA MET A 37 15.41 -4.82 16.49
C MET A 37 16.15 -6.08 16.94
N ASP A 38 15.65 -6.70 18.00
CA ASP A 38 16.09 -8.01 18.40
C ASP A 38 15.88 -9.01 17.25
N ARG A 39 16.96 -9.47 16.66
CA ARG A 39 16.96 -10.43 15.56
C ARG A 39 17.14 -11.87 16.04
N SER A 40 16.87 -12.15 17.30
CA SER A 40 16.96 -13.50 17.88
C SER A 40 15.75 -14.38 17.60
N GLY A 41 14.75 -13.88 16.87
CA GLY A 41 13.54 -14.61 16.53
C GLY A 41 13.74 -15.74 15.53
N LYS A 42 12.69 -16.56 15.35
CA LYS A 42 12.65 -17.73 14.45
C LYS A 42 13.07 -17.44 13.00
N PHE A 43 12.92 -16.20 12.55
CA PHE A 43 13.25 -15.75 11.18
C PHE A 43 14.47 -14.82 11.16
N ALA A 44 15.27 -14.82 12.22
CA ALA A 44 16.49 -14.02 12.29
C ALA A 44 17.46 -14.39 11.19
N GLY A 45 17.95 -13.39 10.44
CA GLY A 45 18.90 -13.60 9.35
C GLY A 45 18.29 -13.86 7.98
N GLU A 46 16.98 -14.08 7.87
CA GLU A 46 16.30 -14.20 6.58
C GLU A 46 16.08 -12.83 5.94
N ASN A 47 16.07 -12.80 4.60
CA ASN A 47 15.66 -11.60 3.86
C ASN A 47 14.14 -11.38 4.03
N PRO A 48 13.69 -10.29 4.66
CA PRO A 48 12.28 -10.10 4.97
C PRO A 48 11.39 -9.96 3.72
N PHE A 49 11.93 -9.48 2.61
CA PHE A 49 11.17 -9.35 1.36
C PHE A 49 11.00 -10.70 0.66
N GLU A 50 12.03 -11.55 0.67
CA GLU A 50 11.93 -12.92 0.16
C GLU A 50 10.93 -13.73 0.98
N LEU A 51 11.04 -13.66 2.30
CA LEU A 51 10.12 -14.33 3.21
C LEU A 51 8.67 -13.83 3.02
N ALA A 52 8.49 -12.55 2.82
CA ALA A 52 7.16 -11.99 2.55
C ALA A 52 6.58 -12.47 1.23
N ARG A 53 7.40 -12.61 0.16
CA ARG A 53 6.96 -13.19 -1.11
C ARG A 53 6.55 -14.65 -0.97
N ASP A 54 7.38 -15.46 -0.32
CA ASP A 54 7.09 -16.87 -0.09
C ASP A 54 5.79 -17.07 0.69
N TRP A 55 5.56 -16.25 1.70
CA TRP A 55 4.32 -16.31 2.48
C TRP A 55 3.12 -15.82 1.69
N MET A 56 3.29 -14.80 0.86
CA MET A 56 2.24 -14.31 -0.04
C MET A 56 1.84 -15.40 -1.03
N ASP A 57 2.79 -16.11 -1.61
CA ASP A 57 2.50 -17.18 -2.58
C ASP A 57 1.77 -18.35 -1.90
N GLN A 58 2.18 -18.75 -0.70
CA GLN A 58 1.42 -19.72 0.10
C GLN A 58 -0.01 -19.22 0.43
N ALA A 59 -0.15 -17.93 0.73
CA ALA A 59 -1.46 -17.35 1.05
C ALA A 59 -2.40 -17.33 -0.15
N LYS A 60 -1.91 -17.10 -1.37
CA LYS A 60 -2.72 -17.14 -2.59
C LYS A 60 -3.39 -18.50 -2.81
N GLU A 61 -2.75 -19.57 -2.36
CA GLU A 61 -3.28 -20.94 -2.48
C GLU A 61 -4.32 -21.28 -1.39
N LEU A 62 -4.25 -20.62 -0.24
CA LEU A 62 -4.99 -21.03 0.96
C LEU A 62 -6.06 -20.03 1.43
N GLU A 63 -5.88 -18.75 1.13
CA GLU A 63 -6.88 -17.74 1.45
C GLU A 63 -8.04 -17.76 0.44
N LEU A 64 -9.26 -17.66 0.93
CA LEU A 64 -10.45 -17.67 0.08
C LEU A 64 -10.57 -16.41 -0.77
N ASN A 65 -10.08 -15.26 -0.26
CA ASN A 65 -10.17 -13.97 -0.92
C ASN A 65 -8.92 -13.15 -0.64
N ASP A 66 -8.58 -12.27 -1.55
CA ASP A 66 -7.64 -11.15 -1.43
C ASP A 66 -6.42 -11.41 -0.52
N ALA A 67 -5.64 -12.45 -0.80
CA ALA A 67 -4.42 -12.75 -0.06
C ALA A 67 -3.46 -11.55 0.05
N ASN A 68 -3.59 -10.59 -0.87
CA ASN A 68 -2.82 -9.36 -0.93
C ASN A 68 -3.50 -8.14 -0.29
N ALA A 69 -4.61 -8.33 0.43
CA ALA A 69 -5.26 -7.24 1.15
C ALA A 69 -4.44 -6.81 2.36
N ILE A 70 -4.15 -5.53 2.47
CA ILE A 70 -3.42 -4.92 3.59
C ILE A 70 -4.26 -3.86 4.29
N ALA A 71 -4.17 -3.78 5.61
CA ALA A 71 -4.70 -2.66 6.37
C ALA A 71 -3.64 -1.56 6.43
N LEU A 72 -3.83 -0.54 5.59
CA LEU A 72 -2.91 0.59 5.43
C LEU A 72 -3.26 1.71 6.41
N ALA A 73 -2.30 2.08 7.24
CA ALA A 73 -2.37 3.23 8.14
C ALA A 73 -1.63 4.43 7.55
N THR A 74 -2.28 5.58 7.64
CA THR A 74 -1.76 6.89 7.25
C THR A 74 -2.01 7.88 8.39
N VAL A 75 -1.38 9.04 8.33
CA VAL A 75 -1.51 10.10 9.34
C VAL A 75 -1.84 11.40 8.62
N ASP A 76 -2.82 12.14 9.13
CA ASP A 76 -3.15 13.45 8.60
C ASP A 76 -2.19 14.54 9.13
N ASN A 77 -2.40 15.78 8.68
CA ASN A 77 -1.55 16.92 9.06
C ASN A 77 -1.68 17.34 10.54
N THR A 78 -2.67 16.79 11.25
CA THR A 78 -2.83 17.02 12.71
C THR A 78 -2.19 15.92 13.55
N GLY A 79 -1.68 14.86 12.90
CA GLY A 79 -1.14 13.68 13.57
C GLY A 79 -2.19 12.61 13.87
N LEU A 80 -3.44 12.78 13.42
CA LEU A 80 -4.48 11.78 13.63
C LEU A 80 -4.30 10.61 12.66
N PRO A 81 -4.16 9.36 13.17
CA PRO A 81 -4.04 8.19 12.33
C PRO A 81 -5.37 7.81 11.67
N ASN A 82 -5.26 7.23 10.49
CA ASN A 82 -6.36 6.71 9.70
C ASN A 82 -6.00 5.34 9.15
N VAL A 83 -6.97 4.45 8.94
CA VAL A 83 -6.73 3.10 8.45
C VAL A 83 -7.81 2.64 7.48
N ARG A 84 -7.44 1.89 6.45
CA ARG A 84 -8.36 1.27 5.47
C ARG A 84 -7.69 0.10 4.77
N MET A 85 -8.50 -0.73 4.12
CA MET A 85 -7.98 -1.80 3.28
C MET A 85 -7.55 -1.27 1.91
N VAL A 86 -6.41 -1.74 1.43
CA VAL A 86 -5.93 -1.59 0.06
C VAL A 86 -5.30 -2.90 -0.40
N LEU A 87 -5.10 -3.07 -1.71
CA LEU A 87 -4.47 -4.27 -2.25
C LEU A 87 -2.99 -4.00 -2.56
N LEU A 88 -2.12 -4.82 -1.96
CA LEU A 88 -0.71 -4.86 -2.31
C LEU A 88 -0.57 -5.42 -3.72
N LYS A 89 0.24 -4.79 -4.55
CA LYS A 89 0.45 -5.20 -5.95
C LYS A 89 1.72 -6.00 -6.13
N GLU A 90 2.79 -5.55 -5.51
CA GLU A 90 4.11 -6.13 -5.71
C GLU A 90 4.94 -6.04 -4.42
N ILE A 91 5.80 -7.02 -4.22
CA ILE A 91 6.85 -7.03 -3.20
C ILE A 91 8.17 -7.03 -3.95
N GLU A 92 8.80 -5.87 -4.06
CA GLU A 92 10.12 -5.70 -4.68
C GLU A 92 11.24 -6.17 -3.73
N SER A 93 12.48 -5.99 -4.14
CA SER A 93 13.64 -6.38 -3.32
C SER A 93 13.81 -5.55 -2.04
N ASP A 94 13.28 -4.32 -2.05
CA ASP A 94 13.44 -3.32 -0.99
C ASP A 94 12.17 -2.52 -0.68
N ALA A 95 11.06 -2.83 -1.36
CA ALA A 95 9.82 -2.07 -1.24
C ALA A 95 8.55 -2.93 -1.36
N PHE A 96 7.48 -2.44 -0.77
CA PHE A 96 6.11 -2.92 -0.94
C PHE A 96 5.32 -1.92 -1.77
N VAL A 97 4.69 -2.37 -2.83
CA VAL A 97 4.06 -1.53 -3.86
C VAL A 97 2.55 -1.69 -3.85
N PHE A 98 1.82 -0.59 -3.81
CA PHE A 98 0.38 -0.55 -4.01
C PHE A 98 -0.04 0.67 -4.83
N TYR A 99 -1.22 0.61 -5.44
CA TYR A 99 -1.77 1.72 -6.21
C TYR A 99 -2.89 2.42 -5.45
N THR A 100 -2.90 3.74 -5.54
CA THR A 100 -3.96 4.55 -4.95
C THR A 100 -4.21 5.81 -5.76
N ASN A 101 -5.42 6.38 -5.63
CA ASN A 101 -5.70 7.69 -6.17
C ASN A 101 -5.05 8.76 -5.29
N TYR A 102 -4.19 9.61 -5.86
CA TYR A 102 -3.51 10.71 -5.16
C TYR A 102 -4.48 11.75 -4.60
N GLU A 103 -5.59 11.99 -5.28
CA GLU A 103 -6.60 12.94 -4.85
C GLU A 103 -7.47 12.41 -3.70
N SER A 104 -7.36 11.13 -3.37
CA SER A 104 -8.03 10.57 -2.21
C SER A 104 -7.44 11.10 -0.90
N LYS A 105 -8.21 11.02 0.19
CA LYS A 105 -7.74 11.43 1.51
C LYS A 105 -6.43 10.71 1.87
N LYS A 106 -6.37 9.39 1.70
CA LYS A 106 -5.16 8.61 1.97
C LYS A 106 -3.98 8.99 1.06
N GLY A 107 -4.24 9.30 -0.21
CA GLY A 107 -3.20 9.73 -1.15
C GLY A 107 -2.54 11.03 -0.70
N ARG A 108 -3.36 12.02 -0.31
CA ARG A 108 -2.86 13.29 0.25
C ARG A 108 -2.10 13.09 1.56
N GLU A 109 -2.61 12.26 2.47
CA GLU A 109 -1.95 11.93 3.75
C GLU A 109 -0.58 11.27 3.52
N LEU A 110 -0.48 10.32 2.58
CA LEU A 110 0.77 9.64 2.23
C LEU A 110 1.82 10.62 1.70
N ILE A 111 1.42 11.51 0.78
CA ILE A 111 2.34 12.49 0.19
C ILE A 111 2.77 13.52 1.22
N ALA A 112 1.86 14.01 2.04
CA ALA A 112 2.14 15.05 3.04
C ALA A 112 3.03 14.53 4.18
N SER A 113 2.77 13.32 4.68
CA SER A 113 3.56 12.73 5.78
C SER A 113 4.85 12.07 5.32
N GLY A 114 4.89 11.58 4.08
CA GLY A 114 5.99 10.75 3.57
C GLY A 114 6.17 9.43 4.33
N GLN A 115 5.16 8.99 5.08
CA GLN A 115 5.24 7.82 5.95
C GLN A 115 3.97 6.97 5.87
N ALA A 116 4.13 5.67 6.03
CA ALA A 116 3.03 4.72 6.13
C ALA A 116 3.37 3.54 7.02
N ALA A 117 2.34 2.89 7.51
CA ALA A 117 2.44 1.56 8.09
C ALA A 117 1.32 0.68 7.53
N PHE A 118 1.56 -0.61 7.48
CA PHE A 118 0.49 -1.55 7.17
C PHE A 118 0.68 -2.89 7.87
N VAL A 119 -0.40 -3.63 7.94
CA VAL A 119 -0.39 -5.03 8.31
C VAL A 119 -1.05 -5.85 7.23
N ILE A 120 -0.49 -7.01 6.93
CA ILE A 120 -1.13 -8.08 6.20
C ILE A 120 -1.29 -9.27 7.14
N HIS A 121 -2.48 -9.87 7.17
CA HIS A 121 -2.77 -10.99 8.06
C HIS A 121 -3.41 -12.12 7.28
N TRP A 122 -2.74 -13.24 7.24
CA TRP A 122 -3.21 -14.49 6.64
C TRP A 122 -3.72 -15.43 7.72
N LYS A 123 -5.01 -15.49 7.87
CA LYS A 123 -5.66 -16.26 8.92
C LYS A 123 -5.44 -17.77 8.73
N SER A 124 -5.49 -18.26 7.51
CA SER A 124 -5.25 -19.66 7.16
C SER A 124 -3.82 -20.11 7.50
N LEU A 125 -2.84 -19.24 7.33
CA LEU A 125 -1.44 -19.50 7.64
C LEU A 125 -1.07 -19.20 9.10
N ARG A 126 -1.96 -18.55 9.87
CA ARG A 126 -1.67 -18.00 11.19
C ARG A 126 -0.42 -17.11 11.20
N ARG A 127 -0.26 -16.29 10.17
CA ARG A 127 0.89 -15.39 9.99
C ARG A 127 0.43 -13.97 9.75
N GLN A 128 1.24 -13.03 10.20
CA GLN A 128 1.09 -11.62 9.85
C GLN A 128 2.44 -11.00 9.56
N ILE A 129 2.42 -9.99 8.68
CA ILE A 129 3.55 -9.10 8.43
C ILE A 129 3.12 -7.70 8.81
N ARG A 130 3.96 -7.01 9.55
CA ARG A 130 3.81 -5.59 9.88
C ARG A 130 4.94 -4.82 9.25
N VAL A 131 4.59 -3.80 8.52
CA VAL A 131 5.56 -2.92 7.83
C VAL A 131 5.32 -1.48 8.23
N ARG A 132 6.39 -0.74 8.39
CA ARG A 132 6.37 0.71 8.54
C ARG A 132 7.61 1.30 7.87
N GLY A 133 7.44 2.41 7.17
CA GLY A 133 8.55 3.00 6.43
C GLY A 133 8.20 4.33 5.78
N SER A 134 9.16 4.85 5.04
CA SER A 134 8.97 6.00 4.19
C SER A 134 8.15 5.63 2.95
N VAL A 135 7.47 6.63 2.42
CA VAL A 135 6.64 6.51 1.22
C VAL A 135 7.30 7.29 0.10
N GLU A 136 7.46 6.65 -1.04
CA GLU A 136 7.89 7.28 -2.27
C GLU A 136 6.84 7.10 -3.36
N LYS A 137 6.69 8.14 -4.17
CA LYS A 137 5.94 8.07 -5.41
C LYS A 137 6.81 7.35 -6.43
N ALA A 138 6.35 6.19 -6.91
CA ALA A 138 7.00 5.56 -8.04
C ALA A 138 6.34 6.01 -9.35
N GLU A 139 7.14 6.26 -10.36
CA GLU A 139 6.63 6.43 -11.70
C GLU A 139 6.08 5.08 -12.17
N GLY A 140 4.80 5.07 -12.58
CA GLY A 140 4.17 3.86 -13.10
C GLY A 140 4.90 3.37 -14.35
N LYS A 141 5.15 2.07 -14.39
CA LYS A 141 5.58 1.40 -15.62
C LYS A 141 4.43 1.36 -16.62
#